data_3eda6be12c642baa3d25689852322ffc
#
_entry.id   3eda6be12c642baa3d25689852322ffc
#
_cell.length_a   1.000
_cell.length_b   1.000
_cell.length_c   1.000
_cell.angle_alpha   90.00
_cell.angle_beta   90.00
_cell.angle_gamma   90.00
#
_symmetry.space_group_name_H-M   'P 1'
#
loop_
_entity.id
_entity.type
_entity.pdbx_description
1 polymer ?
#
loop_
_entity_poly.entity_id
_entity_poly.type
_entity_poly.pdbx_seq_one_letter_code
_entity_poly.pdbx_strand_id
1 'polypeptide(L)'
;MTAPILVYRDRLGARSEVEFLRRQYVGFDRMPVVWLGRHRDAAADALGETLRMGGDGIGGVLDRALFKTFGTLPSTPDLRALAPRLVHAQFGRGGALALPIARALKIPLVVTMHGGDATKDKHYRRGLLPTIYQRRLPALLQEAALFVCVSAYIRDVLRARGFPDGKLVVNHCGVEIPDALPPRHAGGYVLFAGRFVEKKGAGLMLEAARRLQAAGTPLKLVMVGDGPLAPALKKQAEGLAEVIFPGWVSPAELLRWMQGASALCVPSLTAAGGDSEGLPTVVLEAMALGTPVIASRHAGIPEAVTDGADGLLVEPGDANALAAALKTVHDNPTAAHSMGPAARRTVEVRFNAQTQSRRLEDLLLSVVEKRP
;
A
#
# COMPACT_ATOMS: atom_id res chain seq x y z
N MET A 1 18.25 24.04 -13.42
CA MET A 1 17.68 22.88 -12.71
C MET A 1 16.36 22.54 -13.37
N THR A 2 16.06 21.27 -13.59
CA THR A 2 14.77 20.82 -14.13
C THR A 2 13.68 21.11 -13.09
N ALA A 3 12.53 21.65 -13.54
CA ALA A 3 11.42 22.00 -12.67
C ALA A 3 10.83 20.71 -12.02
N PRO A 4 10.55 20.73 -10.70
CA PRO A 4 10.16 19.53 -9.95
C PRO A 4 8.71 19.09 -10.21
N ILE A 5 8.39 17.88 -9.75
CA ILE A 5 7.01 17.51 -9.48
C ILE A 5 6.67 17.78 -8.00
N LEU A 6 5.44 18.17 -7.75
CA LEU A 6 4.92 18.37 -6.41
C LEU A 6 4.12 17.16 -5.98
N VAL A 7 4.67 16.35 -5.08
CA VAL A 7 3.97 15.16 -4.56
C VAL A 7 3.17 15.55 -3.32
N TYR A 8 1.84 15.45 -3.42
CA TYR A 8 0.95 15.82 -2.32
C TYR A 8 0.52 14.62 -1.49
N ARG A 9 0.81 14.69 -0.19
CA ARG A 9 0.26 13.81 0.85
C ARG A 9 -0.15 14.63 2.05
N ASP A 10 -1.40 14.50 2.52
CA ASP A 10 -1.97 15.33 3.59
C ASP A 10 -1.16 15.30 4.89
N ARG A 11 -0.65 14.13 5.29
CA ARG A 11 0.27 13.92 6.40
C ARG A 11 1.56 13.28 5.89
N LEU A 12 2.67 14.00 5.96
CA LEU A 12 4.01 13.50 5.63
C LEU A 12 4.62 12.80 6.85
N GLY A 13 5.24 11.65 6.64
CA GLY A 13 5.98 10.94 7.68
C GLY A 13 5.15 9.99 8.54
N ALA A 14 3.94 9.59 8.11
CA ALA A 14 3.24 8.48 8.76
C ALA A 14 4.07 7.18 8.61
N ARG A 15 4.55 6.62 9.73
CA ARG A 15 5.48 5.48 9.76
C ARG A 15 5.08 4.30 8.87
N SER A 16 3.78 4.02 8.79
CA SER A 16 3.26 2.92 7.96
C SER A 16 3.26 3.20 6.46
N GLU A 17 3.59 4.42 6.02
CA GLU A 17 3.46 4.83 4.63
C GLU A 17 4.76 5.34 4.01
N VAL A 18 5.70 5.84 4.82
CA VAL A 18 6.91 6.51 4.34
C VAL A 18 7.68 5.65 3.36
N GLU A 19 7.97 4.41 3.74
CA GLU A 19 8.81 3.53 2.95
C GLU A 19 8.15 3.16 1.60
N PHE A 20 6.89 2.79 1.63
CA PHE A 20 6.19 2.43 0.40
C PHE A 20 5.95 3.63 -0.52
N LEU A 21 5.78 4.84 0.03
CA LEU A 21 5.69 6.07 -0.75
C LEU A 21 7.04 6.43 -1.37
N ARG A 22 8.13 6.37 -0.60
CA ARG A 22 9.50 6.63 -1.08
C ARG A 22 9.86 5.74 -2.26
N ARG A 23 9.54 4.43 -2.18
CA ARG A 23 9.81 3.44 -3.23
C ARG A 23 9.18 3.77 -4.58
N GLN A 24 8.10 4.53 -4.61
CA GLN A 24 7.48 4.93 -5.88
C GLN A 24 8.31 5.93 -6.69
N TYR A 25 9.32 6.56 -6.08
CA TYR A 25 10.13 7.62 -6.70
C TYR A 25 11.63 7.31 -6.73
N VAL A 26 12.08 6.13 -6.32
CA VAL A 26 13.51 5.79 -6.24
C VAL A 26 14.21 5.74 -7.60
N GLY A 27 13.49 5.57 -8.67
CA GLY A 27 14.02 5.54 -10.05
C GLY A 27 13.85 6.86 -10.81
N PHE A 28 13.33 7.92 -10.16
CA PHE A 28 13.17 9.22 -10.82
C PHE A 28 14.53 9.88 -11.02
N ASP A 29 14.82 10.27 -12.23
CA ASP A 29 16.06 10.94 -12.62
C ASP A 29 15.84 12.20 -13.49
N ARG A 30 14.65 12.36 -14.09
CA ARG A 30 14.30 13.47 -15.01
C ARG A 30 13.47 14.56 -14.34
N MET A 31 12.81 14.24 -13.21
CA MET A 31 11.98 15.18 -12.47
C MET A 31 12.31 15.11 -10.97
N PRO A 32 12.90 16.18 -10.39
CA PRO A 32 13.06 16.26 -8.93
C PRO A 32 11.72 16.14 -8.21
N VAL A 33 11.71 15.47 -7.05
CA VAL A 33 10.52 15.23 -6.25
C VAL A 33 10.52 16.14 -5.04
N VAL A 34 9.48 16.96 -4.90
CA VAL A 34 9.24 17.80 -3.72
C VAL A 34 7.92 17.40 -3.08
N TRP A 35 7.96 17.00 -1.81
CA TRP A 35 6.79 16.59 -1.07
C TRP A 35 6.07 17.76 -0.41
N LEU A 36 4.76 17.80 -0.49
CA LEU A 36 3.92 18.82 0.13
C LEU A 36 2.84 18.18 1.00
N GLY A 37 2.72 18.64 2.25
CA GLY A 37 1.67 18.19 3.16
C GLY A 37 1.19 19.28 4.10
N ARG A 38 0.00 19.11 4.70
CA ARG A 38 -0.50 19.99 5.77
C ARG A 38 0.12 19.67 7.14
N HIS A 39 0.51 18.42 7.33
CA HIS A 39 1.15 17.91 8.55
C HIS A 39 2.44 17.23 8.18
N ARG A 40 3.48 17.41 9.02
CA ARG A 40 4.79 16.80 8.84
C ARG A 40 5.23 16.18 10.17
N ASP A 41 5.47 14.89 10.15
CA ASP A 41 6.03 14.13 11.29
C ASP A 41 7.55 13.94 11.08
N ALA A 42 8.29 13.58 12.10
CA ALA A 42 9.75 13.42 12.03
C ALA A 42 10.21 12.40 10.97
N ALA A 43 9.45 11.32 10.74
CA ALA A 43 9.80 10.33 9.74
C ALA A 43 9.69 10.85 8.28
N ALA A 44 9.18 12.08 8.06
CA ALA A 44 9.13 12.68 6.73
C ALA A 44 10.49 12.95 6.12
N ASP A 45 11.55 13.05 6.93
CA ASP A 45 12.93 13.27 6.46
C ASP A 45 13.40 12.15 5.49
N ALA A 46 12.90 10.95 5.67
CA ALA A 46 13.17 9.82 4.77
C ALA A 46 12.58 9.98 3.37
N LEU A 47 11.66 10.92 3.15
CA LEU A 47 11.07 11.22 1.83
C LEU A 47 11.95 12.15 0.98
N GLY A 48 12.98 12.78 1.57
CA GLY A 48 13.80 13.81 0.92
C GLY A 48 13.24 15.22 1.12
N GLU A 49 13.19 16.05 0.09
CA GLU A 49 12.71 17.42 0.22
C GLU A 49 11.22 17.49 0.54
N THR A 50 10.90 18.07 1.70
CA THR A 50 9.52 18.13 2.21
C THR A 50 9.14 19.56 2.59
N LEU A 51 7.96 19.99 2.14
CA LEU A 51 7.37 21.29 2.44
C LEU A 51 6.09 21.13 3.27
N ARG A 52 5.91 21.95 4.29
CA ARG A 52 4.68 22.01 5.06
C ARG A 52 3.85 23.24 4.68
N MET A 53 2.59 23.05 4.38
CA MET A 53 1.66 24.15 4.09
C MET A 53 1.35 24.97 5.34
N GLY A 54 1.39 26.30 5.18
CA GLY A 54 1.15 27.28 6.24
C GLY A 54 2.31 27.31 7.25
N GLY A 55 2.54 28.49 7.81
CA GLY A 55 3.57 28.73 8.83
C GLY A 55 3.30 28.03 10.17
N ASP A 56 4.09 28.37 11.16
CA ASP A 56 3.91 27.98 12.56
C ASP A 56 2.87 28.88 13.26
N GLY A 57 2.44 28.44 14.45
CA GLY A 57 1.49 29.19 15.28
C GLY A 57 0.04 29.15 14.77
N ILE A 58 -0.78 30.03 15.34
CA ILE A 58 -2.25 30.09 15.11
C ILE A 58 -2.56 30.43 13.65
N GLY A 59 -1.81 31.35 13.03
CA GLY A 59 -1.98 31.71 11.63
C GLY A 59 -1.81 30.52 10.69
N GLY A 60 -0.77 29.71 10.89
CA GLY A 60 -0.56 28.51 10.10
C GLY A 60 -1.62 27.42 10.32
N VAL A 61 -2.22 27.34 11.51
CA VAL A 61 -3.37 26.45 11.76
C VAL A 61 -4.58 26.92 10.97
N LEU A 62 -4.85 28.22 10.96
CA LEU A 62 -5.96 28.81 10.21
C LEU A 62 -5.77 28.63 8.69
N ASP A 63 -4.57 28.86 8.17
CA ASP A 63 -4.24 28.64 6.77
C ASP A 63 -4.53 27.20 6.32
N ARG A 64 -4.10 26.21 7.11
CA ARG A 64 -4.37 24.80 6.84
C ARG A 64 -5.85 24.44 6.90
N ALA A 65 -6.61 25.09 7.77
CA ALA A 65 -8.05 24.91 7.88
C ALA A 65 -8.78 25.53 6.67
N LEU A 66 -8.43 26.76 6.27
CA LEU A 66 -8.97 27.46 5.10
C LEU A 66 -8.64 26.68 3.82
N PHE A 67 -7.40 26.23 3.67
CA PHE A 67 -7.02 25.39 2.53
C PHE A 67 -7.88 24.10 2.47
N LYS A 68 -8.01 23.39 3.58
CA LYS A 68 -8.81 22.18 3.61
C LYS A 68 -10.27 22.44 3.20
N THR A 69 -10.87 23.49 3.73
CA THR A 69 -12.31 23.75 3.58
C THR A 69 -12.63 24.42 2.26
N PHE A 70 -11.91 25.47 1.93
CA PHE A 70 -12.20 26.36 0.78
C PHE A 70 -11.19 26.19 -0.38
N GLY A 71 -10.03 25.62 -0.13
CA GLY A 71 -8.97 25.47 -1.14
C GLY A 71 -8.10 26.72 -1.28
N THR A 72 -8.19 27.66 -0.36
CA THR A 72 -7.34 28.86 -0.34
C THR A 72 -5.90 28.45 -0.09
N LEU A 73 -5.00 28.77 -1.03
CA LEU A 73 -3.58 28.45 -0.85
C LEU A 73 -2.96 29.35 0.21
N PRO A 74 -2.21 28.78 1.17
CA PRO A 74 -1.37 29.55 2.07
C PRO A 74 -0.29 30.30 1.29
N SER A 75 0.19 31.42 1.83
CA SER A 75 1.31 32.19 1.27
C SER A 75 2.67 31.44 1.39
N THR A 76 2.76 30.52 2.36
CA THR A 76 3.95 29.71 2.61
C THR A 76 3.65 28.22 2.54
N PRO A 77 4.50 27.40 1.87
CA PRO A 77 5.61 27.83 0.99
C PRO A 77 5.11 28.51 -0.29
N ASP A 78 5.96 29.33 -0.95
CA ASP A 78 5.64 29.90 -2.25
C ASP A 78 5.73 28.83 -3.35
N LEU A 79 4.60 28.20 -3.61
CA LEU A 79 4.50 27.13 -4.61
C LEU A 79 4.67 27.64 -6.05
N ARG A 80 4.49 28.97 -6.29
CA ARG A 80 4.68 29.55 -7.63
C ARG A 80 6.16 29.73 -7.93
N ALA A 81 6.95 30.16 -6.94
CA ALA A 81 8.41 30.26 -7.07
C ALA A 81 9.05 28.87 -7.31
N LEU A 82 8.48 27.80 -6.76
CA LEU A 82 8.92 26.42 -7.01
C LEU A 82 8.71 26.01 -8.48
N ALA A 83 7.75 26.63 -9.19
CA ALA A 83 7.39 26.36 -10.59
C ALA A 83 7.23 24.85 -10.91
N PRO A 84 6.43 24.08 -10.16
CA PRO A 84 6.31 22.65 -10.38
C PRO A 84 5.61 22.36 -11.70
N ARG A 85 5.99 21.25 -12.37
CA ARG A 85 5.43 20.84 -13.66
C ARG A 85 4.05 20.18 -13.54
N LEU A 86 3.81 19.47 -12.46
CA LEU A 86 2.52 18.81 -12.14
C LEU A 86 2.38 18.59 -10.63
N VAL A 87 1.16 18.30 -10.19
CA VAL A 87 0.86 17.76 -8.86
C VAL A 87 0.57 16.28 -8.96
N HIS A 88 1.31 15.45 -8.23
CA HIS A 88 1.02 14.04 -8.07
C HIS A 88 0.49 13.79 -6.67
N ALA A 89 -0.80 13.52 -6.53
CA ALA A 89 -1.43 13.33 -5.24
C ALA A 89 -1.51 11.84 -4.87
N GLN A 90 -1.16 11.54 -3.63
CA GLN A 90 -1.25 10.19 -3.08
C GLN A 90 -2.61 9.99 -2.40
N PHE A 91 -3.31 8.91 -2.77
CA PHE A 91 -4.68 8.56 -2.37
C PHE A 91 -5.77 9.51 -2.91
N GLY A 92 -6.98 8.98 -3.10
CA GLY A 92 -8.12 9.75 -3.62
C GLY A 92 -8.45 11.01 -2.81
N ARG A 93 -8.39 10.94 -1.46
CA ARG A 93 -8.54 12.12 -0.60
C ARG A 93 -7.43 13.14 -0.82
N GLY A 94 -6.21 12.68 -1.04
CA GLY A 94 -5.07 13.53 -1.41
C GLY A 94 -5.34 14.27 -2.72
N GLY A 95 -5.87 13.58 -3.72
CA GLY A 95 -6.30 14.19 -4.99
C GLY A 95 -7.34 15.30 -4.79
N ALA A 96 -8.38 15.04 -3.98
CA ALA A 96 -9.38 16.05 -3.67
C ALA A 96 -8.82 17.28 -2.93
N LEU A 97 -7.81 17.08 -2.07
CA LEU A 97 -7.15 18.19 -1.37
C LEU A 97 -6.15 18.92 -2.28
N ALA A 98 -5.49 18.23 -3.20
CA ALA A 98 -4.53 18.81 -4.12
C ALA A 98 -5.17 19.55 -5.32
N LEU A 99 -6.44 19.28 -5.62
CA LEU A 99 -7.14 19.91 -6.75
C LEU A 99 -7.06 21.46 -6.75
N PRO A 100 -7.26 22.18 -5.63
CA PRO A 100 -7.09 23.64 -5.60
C PRO A 100 -5.66 24.09 -5.92
N ILE A 101 -4.65 23.30 -5.55
CA ILE A 101 -3.24 23.60 -5.86
C ILE A 101 -3.02 23.55 -7.38
N ALA A 102 -3.46 22.46 -8.01
CA ALA A 102 -3.34 22.27 -9.45
C ALA A 102 -4.05 23.41 -10.23
N ARG A 103 -5.24 23.80 -9.79
CA ARG A 103 -6.02 24.92 -10.37
C ARG A 103 -5.28 26.25 -10.24
N ALA A 104 -4.79 26.59 -9.03
CA ALA A 104 -4.15 27.87 -8.76
C ALA A 104 -2.81 28.02 -9.48
N LEU A 105 -2.08 26.92 -9.66
CA LEU A 105 -0.81 26.86 -10.40
C LEU A 105 -1.02 26.62 -11.90
N LYS A 106 -2.25 26.28 -12.32
CA LYS A 106 -2.59 25.92 -13.70
C LYS A 106 -1.74 24.77 -14.23
N ILE A 107 -1.50 23.73 -13.45
CA ILE A 107 -0.71 22.55 -13.79
C ILE A 107 -1.54 21.27 -13.68
N PRO A 108 -1.18 20.17 -14.37
CA PRO A 108 -1.93 18.93 -14.32
C PRO A 108 -1.93 18.31 -12.90
N LEU A 109 -3.00 17.57 -12.60
CA LEU A 109 -3.14 16.74 -11.41
C LEU A 109 -3.20 15.28 -11.82
N VAL A 110 -2.31 14.47 -11.24
CA VAL A 110 -2.36 13.00 -11.30
C VAL A 110 -2.63 12.46 -9.90
N VAL A 111 -3.41 11.39 -9.79
CA VAL A 111 -3.77 10.81 -8.49
C VAL A 111 -3.47 9.31 -8.47
N THR A 112 -2.68 8.85 -7.50
CA THR A 112 -2.49 7.41 -7.29
C THR A 112 -3.50 6.89 -6.26
N MET A 113 -4.18 5.78 -6.62
CA MET A 113 -5.20 5.09 -5.83
C MET A 113 -4.63 3.77 -5.31
N HIS A 114 -4.67 3.55 -3.97
CA HIS A 114 -3.91 2.49 -3.31
C HIS A 114 -4.73 1.31 -2.79
N GLY A 115 -6.01 1.45 -2.56
CA GLY A 115 -6.86 0.38 -2.01
C GLY A 115 -8.09 0.95 -1.33
N GLY A 116 -8.10 1.10 0.00
CA GLY A 116 -9.28 1.57 0.73
C GLY A 116 -9.81 2.94 0.32
N ASP A 117 -9.02 3.76 -0.35
CA ASP A 117 -9.45 5.01 -0.98
C ASP A 117 -10.30 4.76 -2.25
N ALA A 118 -10.06 3.67 -2.95
CA ALA A 118 -10.85 3.21 -4.08
C ALA A 118 -12.04 2.34 -3.67
N THR A 119 -11.87 1.50 -2.64
CA THR A 119 -12.80 0.41 -2.33
C THR A 119 -13.86 0.75 -1.28
N LYS A 120 -13.54 1.58 -0.27
CA LYS A 120 -14.47 1.87 0.84
C LYS A 120 -15.74 2.54 0.38
N ASP A 121 -16.88 1.92 0.63
CA ASP A 121 -18.20 2.43 0.27
C ASP A 121 -18.48 3.83 0.83
N LYS A 122 -18.04 4.11 2.06
CA LYS A 122 -18.24 5.42 2.69
C LYS A 122 -17.64 6.59 1.92
N HIS A 123 -16.68 6.34 1.02
CA HIS A 123 -16.10 7.39 0.19
C HIS A 123 -17.01 7.79 -0.98
N TYR A 124 -17.94 6.92 -1.36
CA TYR A 124 -18.78 7.05 -2.54
C TYR A 124 -20.27 7.18 -2.21
N ARG A 125 -20.72 6.72 -1.04
CA ARG A 125 -22.10 6.90 -0.59
C ARG A 125 -22.30 8.33 -0.08
N ARG A 126 -23.34 9.01 -0.59
CA ARG A 126 -23.73 10.33 -0.10
C ARG A 126 -24.35 10.19 1.29
N GLY A 127 -23.76 10.92 2.27
CA GLY A 127 -24.33 11.09 3.61
C GLY A 127 -24.90 12.51 3.78
N LEU A 128 -25.56 12.75 4.90
CA LEU A 128 -26.10 14.07 5.27
C LEU A 128 -25.02 15.16 5.26
N LEU A 129 -23.79 14.82 5.69
CA LEU A 129 -22.64 15.72 5.68
C LEU A 129 -21.52 15.11 4.82
N PRO A 130 -21.43 15.45 3.52
CA PRO A 130 -20.43 14.88 2.64
C PRO A 130 -19.01 15.32 3.03
N THR A 131 -18.08 14.37 3.01
CA THR A 131 -16.66 14.63 3.22
C THR A 131 -16.08 15.53 2.13
N ILE A 132 -14.91 16.12 2.36
CA ILE A 132 -14.20 16.92 1.35
C ILE A 132 -13.94 16.11 0.05
N TYR A 133 -13.66 14.81 0.19
CA TYR A 133 -13.49 13.93 -0.95
C TYR A 133 -14.79 13.83 -1.77
N GLN A 134 -15.92 13.52 -1.13
CA GLN A 134 -17.22 13.40 -1.79
C GLN A 134 -17.66 14.70 -2.46
N ARG A 135 -17.41 15.85 -1.81
CA ARG A 135 -17.75 17.17 -2.38
C ARG A 135 -16.96 17.50 -3.64
N ARG A 136 -15.67 17.14 -3.65
CA ARG A 136 -14.75 17.47 -4.77
C ARG A 136 -14.61 16.35 -5.79
N LEU A 137 -15.18 15.17 -5.54
CA LEU A 137 -15.05 14.02 -6.44
C LEU A 137 -15.55 14.33 -7.87
N PRO A 138 -16.70 14.96 -8.11
CA PRO A 138 -17.13 15.27 -9.48
C PRO A 138 -16.10 16.12 -10.24
N ALA A 139 -15.60 17.18 -9.62
CA ALA A 139 -14.56 18.02 -10.21
C ALA A 139 -13.24 17.25 -10.39
N LEU A 140 -12.86 16.39 -9.43
CA LEU A 140 -11.67 15.57 -9.53
C LEU A 140 -11.74 14.60 -10.73
N LEU A 141 -12.88 13.96 -10.97
CA LEU A 141 -13.10 13.08 -12.11
C LEU A 141 -12.94 13.82 -13.45
N GLN A 142 -13.44 15.05 -13.49
CA GLN A 142 -13.38 15.89 -14.69
C GLN A 142 -11.97 16.43 -14.95
N GLU A 143 -11.29 16.94 -13.92
CA GLU A 143 -10.09 17.77 -14.06
C GLU A 143 -8.77 17.03 -13.84
N ALA A 144 -8.76 15.91 -13.09
CA ALA A 144 -7.56 15.10 -13.02
C ALA A 144 -7.17 14.60 -14.42
N ALA A 145 -5.88 14.72 -14.73
CA ALA A 145 -5.34 14.26 -16.00
C ALA A 145 -5.31 12.73 -16.04
N LEU A 146 -4.96 12.09 -14.91
CA LEU A 146 -4.78 10.64 -14.82
C LEU A 146 -5.05 10.13 -13.40
N PHE A 147 -5.58 8.90 -13.30
CA PHE A 147 -5.65 8.11 -12.08
C PHE A 147 -4.75 6.88 -12.23
N VAL A 148 -3.69 6.82 -11.43
CA VAL A 148 -2.76 5.69 -11.39
C VAL A 148 -3.31 4.67 -10.41
N CYS A 149 -3.60 3.47 -10.86
CA CYS A 149 -4.12 2.36 -10.06
C CYS A 149 -2.98 1.40 -9.72
N VAL A 150 -2.80 1.07 -8.43
CA VAL A 150 -1.71 0.17 -8.01
C VAL A 150 -1.93 -1.29 -8.40
N SER A 151 -3.09 -1.62 -8.98
CA SER A 151 -3.43 -2.95 -9.51
C SER A 151 -4.55 -2.84 -10.54
N ALA A 152 -4.70 -3.85 -11.39
CA ALA A 152 -5.83 -3.98 -12.31
C ALA A 152 -7.15 -4.09 -11.53
N TYR A 153 -7.12 -4.78 -10.38
CA TYR A 153 -8.26 -4.83 -9.48
C TYR A 153 -8.74 -3.41 -9.08
N ILE A 154 -7.83 -2.51 -8.66
CA ILE A 154 -8.19 -1.13 -8.31
C ILE A 154 -8.71 -0.37 -9.52
N ARG A 155 -8.12 -0.54 -10.71
CA ARG A 155 -8.65 0.06 -11.95
C ARG A 155 -10.10 -0.37 -12.19
N ASP A 156 -10.40 -1.65 -12.05
CA ASP A 156 -11.73 -2.19 -12.34
C ASP A 156 -12.77 -1.75 -11.30
N VAL A 157 -12.37 -1.66 -10.02
CA VAL A 157 -13.20 -1.07 -8.96
C VAL A 157 -13.52 0.40 -9.27
N LEU A 158 -12.53 1.19 -9.67
CA LEU A 158 -12.74 2.61 -9.99
C LEU A 158 -13.61 2.78 -11.24
N ARG A 159 -13.41 1.96 -12.28
CA ARG A 159 -14.26 1.91 -13.47
C ARG A 159 -15.72 1.66 -13.08
N ALA A 160 -15.99 0.66 -12.25
CA ALA A 160 -17.32 0.35 -11.74
C ALA A 160 -17.93 1.48 -10.88
N ARG A 161 -17.10 2.36 -10.31
CA ARG A 161 -17.51 3.56 -9.55
C ARG A 161 -17.68 4.81 -10.42
N GLY A 162 -17.58 4.69 -11.75
CA GLY A 162 -17.81 5.78 -12.71
C GLY A 162 -16.59 6.67 -12.95
N PHE A 163 -15.38 6.25 -12.63
CA PHE A 163 -14.17 6.95 -13.07
C PHE A 163 -14.01 6.81 -14.58
N PRO A 164 -13.59 7.88 -15.30
CA PRO A 164 -13.41 7.84 -16.75
C PRO A 164 -12.35 6.82 -17.16
N ASP A 165 -12.71 5.84 -17.98
CA ASP A 165 -11.82 4.73 -18.35
C ASP A 165 -10.53 5.21 -19.02
N GLY A 166 -10.62 6.19 -19.91
CA GLY A 166 -9.47 6.79 -20.59
C GLY A 166 -8.48 7.53 -19.66
N LYS A 167 -8.82 7.70 -18.38
CA LYS A 167 -7.95 8.29 -17.36
C LYS A 167 -7.41 7.26 -16.36
N LEU A 168 -7.77 5.98 -16.49
CA LEU A 168 -7.33 4.91 -15.58
C LEU A 168 -6.12 4.19 -16.16
N VAL A 169 -5.01 4.17 -15.43
CA VAL A 169 -3.80 3.44 -15.82
C VAL A 169 -3.28 2.60 -14.66
N VAL A 170 -2.80 1.39 -14.96
CA VAL A 170 -2.19 0.52 -13.94
C VAL A 170 -0.68 0.76 -13.90
N ASN A 171 -0.18 1.10 -12.72
CA ASN A 171 1.24 1.09 -12.38
C ASN A 171 1.40 0.52 -10.98
N HIS A 172 1.98 -0.67 -10.89
CA HIS A 172 2.12 -1.36 -9.60
C HIS A 172 3.10 -0.65 -8.67
N CYS A 173 2.90 -0.77 -7.36
CA CYS A 173 3.94 -0.45 -6.41
C CYS A 173 5.05 -1.49 -6.51
N GLY A 174 6.29 -1.03 -6.64
CA GLY A 174 7.45 -1.90 -6.63
C GLY A 174 8.01 -2.13 -5.23
N VAL A 175 8.86 -3.15 -5.10
CA VAL A 175 9.66 -3.42 -3.90
C VAL A 175 11.14 -3.50 -4.26
N GLU A 176 11.99 -3.25 -3.27
CA GLU A 176 13.43 -3.40 -3.42
C GLU A 176 13.78 -4.89 -3.53
N ILE A 177 14.66 -5.22 -4.45
CA ILE A 177 15.12 -6.58 -4.66
C ILE A 177 16.53 -6.68 -4.09
N PRO A 178 16.78 -7.54 -3.09
CA PRO A 178 18.14 -7.80 -2.62
C PRO A 178 19.02 -8.36 -3.73
N ASP A 179 20.31 -7.98 -3.78
CA ASP A 179 21.24 -8.43 -4.83
C ASP A 179 21.38 -9.95 -4.84
N ALA A 180 21.33 -10.58 -3.69
CA ALA A 180 21.33 -12.04 -3.53
C ALA A 180 20.21 -12.49 -2.60
N LEU A 181 19.76 -13.74 -2.78
CA LEU A 181 18.88 -14.36 -1.78
C LEU A 181 19.66 -14.52 -0.47
N PRO A 182 19.18 -13.90 0.62
CA PRO A 182 19.85 -14.07 1.90
C PRO A 182 19.76 -15.53 2.37
N PRO A 183 20.75 -15.99 3.18
CA PRO A 183 20.66 -17.30 3.80
C PRO A 183 19.36 -17.43 4.60
N ARG A 184 18.63 -18.50 4.38
CA ARG A 184 17.41 -18.76 5.15
C ARG A 184 17.77 -19.39 6.50
N HIS A 185 17.17 -18.86 7.54
CA HIS A 185 17.23 -19.44 8.86
C HIS A 185 15.96 -20.26 9.09
N ALA A 186 16.10 -21.53 9.43
CA ALA A 186 14.95 -22.41 9.68
C ALA A 186 14.25 -22.01 11.00
N GLY A 187 13.42 -20.98 10.98
CA GLY A 187 12.68 -20.55 12.16
C GLY A 187 11.46 -21.42 12.47
N GLY A 188 11.00 -22.21 11.50
CA GLY A 188 9.91 -23.17 11.67
C GLY A 188 8.56 -22.56 12.02
N TYR A 189 8.32 -21.29 11.66
CA TYR A 189 7.06 -20.58 11.97
C TYR A 189 6.39 -20.05 10.71
N VAL A 190 5.08 -19.87 10.80
CA VAL A 190 4.30 -19.11 9.80
C VAL A 190 4.20 -17.66 10.25
N LEU A 191 4.54 -16.75 9.34
CA LEU A 191 4.54 -15.30 9.61
C LEU A 191 3.25 -14.66 9.10
N PHE A 192 2.62 -13.84 9.92
CA PHE A 192 1.70 -12.79 9.50
C PHE A 192 2.38 -11.43 9.66
N ALA A 193 2.24 -10.53 8.69
CA ALA A 193 2.77 -9.18 8.80
C ALA A 193 1.77 -8.14 8.26
N GLY A 194 1.34 -7.22 9.13
CA GLY A 194 0.43 -6.16 8.74
C GLY A 194 -0.34 -5.54 9.90
N ARG A 195 -1.10 -4.48 9.59
CA ARG A 195 -1.98 -3.87 10.58
C ARG A 195 -3.06 -4.86 11.03
N PHE A 196 -3.35 -4.89 12.31
CA PHE A 196 -4.43 -5.71 12.86
C PHE A 196 -5.79 -5.01 12.65
N VAL A 197 -6.28 -5.10 11.40
CA VAL A 197 -7.57 -4.62 10.94
C VAL A 197 -8.28 -5.74 10.16
N GLU A 198 -9.62 -5.67 10.07
CA GLU A 198 -10.46 -6.71 9.51
C GLU A 198 -9.96 -7.22 8.16
N LYS A 199 -9.73 -6.33 7.20
CA LYS A 199 -9.34 -6.69 5.83
C LYS A 199 -8.04 -7.49 5.70
N LYS A 200 -7.19 -7.49 6.73
CA LYS A 200 -5.93 -8.26 6.76
C LYS A 200 -6.12 -9.73 7.15
N GLY A 201 -7.29 -10.09 7.69
CA GLY A 201 -7.64 -11.47 7.95
C GLY A 201 -6.81 -12.17 9.04
N ALA A 202 -6.15 -11.42 9.94
CA ALA A 202 -5.31 -12.03 10.99
C ALA A 202 -6.05 -13.06 11.85
N GLY A 203 -7.33 -12.83 12.13
CA GLY A 203 -8.17 -13.79 12.86
C GLY A 203 -8.43 -15.08 12.11
N LEU A 204 -8.47 -15.05 10.76
CA LEU A 204 -8.63 -16.24 9.92
C LEU A 204 -7.41 -17.16 10.03
N MET A 205 -6.20 -16.58 10.10
CA MET A 205 -4.98 -17.36 10.32
C MET A 205 -4.99 -18.08 11.67
N LEU A 206 -5.42 -17.40 12.74
CA LEU A 206 -5.54 -18.03 14.07
C LEU A 206 -6.60 -19.14 14.08
N GLU A 207 -7.71 -18.94 13.37
CA GLU A 207 -8.75 -19.98 13.22
C GLU A 207 -8.22 -21.21 12.48
N ALA A 208 -7.52 -21.01 11.36
CA ALA A 208 -6.90 -22.10 10.60
C ALA A 208 -5.87 -22.87 11.45
N ALA A 209 -5.04 -22.16 12.22
CA ALA A 209 -4.07 -22.77 13.13
C ALA A 209 -4.77 -23.59 14.24
N ARG A 210 -5.89 -23.12 14.78
CA ARG A 210 -6.66 -23.86 15.78
C ARG A 210 -7.22 -25.18 15.22
N ARG A 211 -7.70 -25.16 13.98
CA ARG A 211 -8.15 -26.38 13.28
C ARG A 211 -7.02 -27.38 13.12
N LEU A 212 -5.84 -26.92 12.73
CA LEU A 212 -4.64 -27.77 12.59
C LEU A 212 -4.20 -28.34 13.92
N GLN A 213 -4.16 -27.54 14.98
CA GLN A 213 -3.84 -28.02 16.32
C GLN A 213 -4.82 -29.10 16.80
N ALA A 214 -6.11 -28.91 16.58
CA ALA A 214 -7.14 -29.93 16.90
C ALA A 214 -6.96 -31.21 16.09
N ALA A 215 -6.39 -31.12 14.89
CA ALA A 215 -6.03 -32.28 14.05
C ALA A 215 -4.64 -32.86 14.35
N GLY A 216 -3.98 -32.44 15.45
CA GLY A 216 -2.67 -32.95 15.86
C GLY A 216 -1.47 -32.30 15.17
N THR A 217 -1.65 -31.21 14.44
CA THR A 217 -0.56 -30.47 13.73
C THR A 217 -0.47 -29.03 14.28
N PRO A 218 0.08 -28.82 15.49
CA PRO A 218 0.25 -27.48 16.04
C PRO A 218 1.30 -26.69 15.23
N LEU A 219 0.98 -25.42 14.93
CA LEU A 219 1.89 -24.51 14.22
C LEU A 219 2.45 -23.46 15.17
N LYS A 220 3.71 -23.11 14.95
CA LYS A 220 4.31 -21.90 15.51
C LYS A 220 3.93 -20.70 14.65
N LEU A 221 3.36 -19.66 15.24
CA LEU A 221 2.92 -18.46 14.57
C LEU A 221 3.68 -17.22 15.07
N VAL A 222 4.03 -16.34 14.14
CA VAL A 222 4.55 -15.00 14.46
C VAL A 222 3.64 -13.97 13.82
N MET A 223 3.04 -13.12 14.65
CA MET A 223 2.05 -12.12 14.27
C MET A 223 2.65 -10.72 14.40
N VAL A 224 3.35 -10.27 13.34
CA VAL A 224 3.98 -8.94 13.31
C VAL A 224 2.98 -7.87 12.94
N GLY A 225 2.88 -6.85 13.77
CA GLY A 225 2.01 -5.70 13.56
C GLY A 225 1.28 -5.25 14.80
N ASP A 226 0.41 -4.26 14.60
CA ASP A 226 -0.45 -3.71 15.64
C ASP A 226 -1.73 -3.14 15.00
N GLY A 227 -2.72 -2.82 15.80
CA GLY A 227 -3.97 -2.23 15.34
C GLY A 227 -5.14 -2.46 16.28
N PRO A 228 -6.32 -1.94 15.91
CA PRO A 228 -7.50 -1.98 16.79
C PRO A 228 -7.94 -3.41 17.16
N LEU A 229 -7.58 -4.42 16.36
CA LEU A 229 -7.91 -5.81 16.65
C LEU A 229 -6.87 -6.53 17.52
N ALA A 230 -5.76 -5.88 17.92
CA ALA A 230 -4.70 -6.52 18.70
C ALA A 230 -5.20 -7.22 19.99
N PRO A 231 -6.06 -6.59 20.84
CA PRO A 231 -6.57 -7.26 22.04
C PRO A 231 -7.41 -8.51 21.70
N ALA A 232 -8.27 -8.42 20.68
CA ALA A 232 -9.12 -9.54 20.27
C ALA A 232 -8.31 -10.70 19.68
N LEU A 233 -7.27 -10.41 18.88
CA LEU A 233 -6.38 -11.42 18.31
C LEU A 233 -5.56 -12.13 19.39
N LYS A 234 -5.05 -11.42 20.38
CA LYS A 234 -4.35 -12.02 21.53
C LYS A 234 -5.25 -12.97 22.30
N LYS A 235 -6.50 -12.56 22.56
CA LYS A 235 -7.52 -13.43 23.19
C LYS A 235 -7.85 -14.64 22.30
N GLN A 236 -8.00 -14.45 21.00
CA GLN A 236 -8.25 -15.56 20.05
C GLN A 236 -7.08 -16.55 20.00
N ALA A 237 -5.86 -16.11 20.25
CA ALA A 237 -4.66 -16.95 20.27
C ALA A 237 -4.51 -17.79 21.54
N GLU A 238 -5.27 -17.51 22.62
CA GLU A 238 -5.26 -18.30 23.84
C GLU A 238 -5.56 -19.78 23.57
N GLY A 239 -4.73 -20.66 24.13
CA GLY A 239 -4.83 -22.10 23.93
C GLY A 239 -4.21 -22.64 22.63
N LEU A 240 -3.67 -21.79 21.76
CA LEU A 240 -2.78 -22.21 20.68
C LEU A 240 -1.37 -22.50 21.22
N ALA A 241 -0.68 -23.49 20.64
CA ALA A 241 0.58 -24.01 21.16
C ALA A 241 1.70 -22.95 21.25
N GLU A 242 1.92 -22.20 20.17
CA GLU A 242 2.95 -21.15 20.15
C GLU A 242 2.53 -19.99 19.24
N VAL A 243 2.19 -18.84 19.81
CA VAL A 243 1.87 -17.62 19.08
C VAL A 243 2.65 -16.45 19.68
N ILE A 244 3.50 -15.82 18.87
CA ILE A 244 4.33 -14.69 19.26
C ILE A 244 3.76 -13.42 18.62
N PHE A 245 3.60 -12.35 19.43
CA PHE A 245 3.19 -11.02 18.98
C PHE A 245 4.32 -10.01 19.24
N PRO A 246 5.25 -9.81 18.31
CA PRO A 246 6.35 -8.85 18.48
C PRO A 246 5.89 -7.40 18.51
N GLY A 247 4.64 -7.13 18.09
CA GLY A 247 4.14 -5.78 17.91
C GLY A 247 4.63 -5.16 16.60
N TRP A 248 4.72 -3.83 16.56
CA TRP A 248 5.28 -3.12 15.39
C TRP A 248 6.80 -3.22 15.40
N VAL A 249 7.36 -3.69 14.29
CA VAL A 249 8.80 -3.83 14.09
C VAL A 249 9.31 -2.90 13.01
N SER A 250 10.61 -2.64 12.98
CA SER A 250 11.25 -1.89 11.90
C SER A 250 11.22 -2.67 10.57
N PRO A 251 11.32 -2.00 9.40
CA PRO A 251 11.42 -2.70 8.10
C PRO A 251 12.53 -3.74 8.06
N ALA A 252 13.70 -3.43 8.60
CA ALA A 252 14.83 -4.37 8.66
C ALA A 252 14.55 -5.61 9.52
N GLU A 253 13.82 -5.45 10.63
CA GLU A 253 13.38 -6.58 11.47
C GLU A 253 12.32 -7.40 10.75
N LEU A 254 11.38 -6.76 10.04
CA LEU A 254 10.36 -7.47 9.27
C LEU A 254 11.01 -8.36 8.20
N LEU A 255 12.03 -7.86 7.50
CA LEU A 255 12.77 -8.67 6.53
C LEU A 255 13.44 -9.88 7.19
N ARG A 256 14.03 -9.75 8.39
CA ARG A 256 14.60 -10.89 9.15
C ARG A 256 13.51 -11.91 9.53
N TRP A 257 12.32 -11.44 9.95
CA TRP A 257 11.19 -12.32 10.20
C TRP A 257 10.75 -13.07 8.92
N MET A 258 10.73 -12.40 7.78
CA MET A 258 10.41 -13.05 6.49
C MET A 258 11.44 -14.10 6.11
N GLN A 259 12.74 -13.84 6.30
CA GLN A 259 13.83 -14.77 5.99
C GLN A 259 13.75 -16.06 6.81
N GLY A 260 13.33 -15.97 8.07
CA GLY A 260 13.18 -17.12 8.98
C GLY A 260 11.85 -17.86 8.86
N ALA A 261 10.86 -17.30 8.18
CA ALA A 261 9.53 -17.87 8.09
C ALA A 261 9.49 -19.10 7.15
N SER A 262 8.77 -20.13 7.52
CA SER A 262 8.41 -21.24 6.61
C SER A 262 7.49 -20.75 5.50
N ALA A 263 6.58 -19.82 5.81
CA ALA A 263 5.79 -19.07 4.85
C ALA A 263 5.32 -17.74 5.44
N LEU A 264 5.07 -16.75 4.56
CA LEU A 264 4.24 -15.59 4.86
C LEU A 264 2.77 -15.92 4.58
N CYS A 265 1.90 -15.71 5.54
CA CYS A 265 0.45 -15.87 5.40
C CYS A 265 -0.23 -14.50 5.29
N VAL A 266 -0.95 -14.27 4.17
CA VAL A 266 -1.66 -13.01 3.88
C VAL A 266 -3.14 -13.32 3.55
N PRO A 267 -3.95 -13.66 4.56
CA PRO A 267 -5.33 -14.11 4.39
C PRO A 267 -6.29 -12.92 4.25
N SER A 268 -5.95 -11.97 3.37
CA SER A 268 -6.72 -10.74 3.16
C SER A 268 -8.14 -11.01 2.67
N LEU A 269 -9.07 -10.15 3.07
CA LEU A 269 -10.50 -10.23 2.72
C LEU A 269 -11.09 -8.82 2.52
N THR A 270 -12.30 -8.74 2.01
CA THR A 270 -13.05 -7.48 2.01
C THR A 270 -13.70 -7.30 3.38
N ALA A 271 -13.32 -6.23 4.07
CA ALA A 271 -13.93 -5.88 5.35
C ALA A 271 -15.33 -5.27 5.18
N ALA A 272 -16.07 -5.19 6.28
CA ALA A 272 -17.36 -4.50 6.32
C ALA A 272 -17.22 -3.07 5.77
N GLY A 273 -18.17 -2.64 4.91
CA GLY A 273 -18.11 -1.34 4.22
C GLY A 273 -17.14 -1.28 3.03
N GLY A 274 -16.74 -2.44 2.48
CA GLY A 274 -16.01 -2.56 1.23
C GLY A 274 -14.51 -2.26 1.31
N ASP A 275 -13.93 -2.07 2.51
CA ASP A 275 -12.46 -1.85 2.63
C ASP A 275 -11.69 -3.08 2.18
N SER A 276 -10.90 -2.94 1.14
CA SER A 276 -10.09 -3.99 0.53
C SER A 276 -8.65 -3.53 0.31
N GLU A 277 -7.78 -4.46 -0.02
CA GLU A 277 -6.41 -4.17 -0.44
C GLU A 277 -6.38 -3.62 -1.87
N GLY A 278 -5.26 -2.98 -2.24
CA GLY A 278 -4.91 -2.78 -3.64
C GLY A 278 -4.05 -3.95 -4.13
N LEU A 279 -2.77 -3.90 -3.78
CA LEU A 279 -1.81 -4.98 -3.84
C LEU A 279 -0.92 -4.89 -2.59
N PRO A 280 -1.01 -5.84 -1.64
CA PRO A 280 -0.21 -5.77 -0.42
C PRO A 280 1.28 -5.91 -0.71
N THR A 281 2.09 -4.89 -0.44
CA THR A 281 3.54 -4.92 -0.71
C THR A 281 4.27 -6.00 0.07
N VAL A 282 3.75 -6.39 1.24
CA VAL A 282 4.32 -7.48 2.05
C VAL A 282 4.38 -8.81 1.30
N VAL A 283 3.44 -9.08 0.37
CA VAL A 283 3.48 -10.23 -0.54
C VAL A 283 4.70 -10.14 -1.45
N LEU A 284 4.89 -8.99 -2.07
CA LEU A 284 6.01 -8.73 -2.97
C LEU A 284 7.36 -8.78 -2.24
N GLU A 285 7.40 -8.25 -1.01
CA GLU A 285 8.60 -8.27 -0.14
C GLU A 285 9.01 -9.71 0.20
N ALA A 286 8.04 -10.56 0.57
CA ALA A 286 8.31 -11.97 0.84
C ALA A 286 8.77 -12.72 -0.42
N MET A 287 8.10 -12.50 -1.55
CA MET A 287 8.48 -13.10 -2.84
C MET A 287 9.89 -12.67 -3.27
N ALA A 288 10.27 -11.39 -3.07
CA ALA A 288 11.61 -10.89 -3.35
C ALA A 288 12.70 -11.60 -2.53
N LEU A 289 12.37 -12.06 -1.33
CA LEU A 289 13.22 -12.84 -0.44
C LEU A 289 13.17 -14.37 -0.70
N GLY A 290 12.36 -14.80 -1.67
CA GLY A 290 12.09 -16.21 -1.92
C GLY A 290 11.35 -16.90 -0.77
N THR A 291 10.69 -16.15 0.11
CA THR A 291 9.86 -16.70 1.18
C THR A 291 8.55 -17.21 0.58
N PRO A 292 8.15 -18.46 0.82
CA PRO A 292 6.86 -18.97 0.35
C PRO A 292 5.70 -18.09 0.81
N VAL A 293 4.75 -17.85 -0.07
CA VAL A 293 3.56 -17.05 0.24
C VAL A 293 2.31 -17.92 0.20
N ILE A 294 1.49 -17.84 1.25
CA ILE A 294 0.13 -18.36 1.27
C ILE A 294 -0.79 -17.14 1.39
N ALA A 295 -1.64 -16.89 0.41
CA ALA A 295 -2.46 -15.70 0.39
C ALA A 295 -3.88 -15.97 -0.08
N SER A 296 -4.79 -15.05 0.20
CA SER A 296 -6.13 -15.11 -0.37
C SER A 296 -6.11 -14.71 -1.85
N ARG A 297 -6.92 -15.39 -2.67
CA ARG A 297 -7.26 -15.01 -4.05
C ARG A 297 -8.13 -13.74 -4.04
N HIS A 298 -7.55 -12.65 -3.56
CA HIS A 298 -8.28 -11.43 -3.22
C HIS A 298 -7.56 -10.18 -3.72
N ALA A 299 -8.34 -9.19 -4.17
CA ALA A 299 -7.83 -7.90 -4.64
C ALA A 299 -6.74 -8.07 -5.72
N GLY A 300 -5.64 -7.33 -5.65
CA GLY A 300 -4.52 -7.43 -6.59
C GLY A 300 -3.55 -8.58 -6.31
N ILE A 301 -3.77 -9.42 -5.29
CA ILE A 301 -2.83 -10.53 -4.96
C ILE A 301 -2.65 -11.50 -6.15
N PRO A 302 -3.71 -11.92 -6.88
CA PRO A 302 -3.55 -12.79 -8.05
C PRO A 302 -2.78 -12.16 -9.23
N GLU A 303 -2.53 -10.86 -9.19
CA GLU A 303 -1.66 -10.20 -10.17
C GLU A 303 -0.17 -10.46 -9.87
N ALA A 304 0.17 -10.79 -8.63
CA ALA A 304 1.54 -11.06 -8.20
C ALA A 304 1.80 -12.55 -8.02
N VAL A 305 0.86 -13.31 -7.48
CA VAL A 305 1.01 -14.71 -7.12
C VAL A 305 0.28 -15.61 -8.11
N THR A 306 0.98 -16.58 -8.69
CA THR A 306 0.44 -17.66 -9.52
C THR A 306 0.35 -18.91 -8.66
N ASP A 307 -0.87 -19.38 -8.44
CA ASP A 307 -1.18 -20.50 -7.56
C ASP A 307 -0.42 -21.78 -7.96
N GLY A 308 0.26 -22.39 -6.99
CA GLY A 308 1.07 -23.59 -7.16
C GLY A 308 2.43 -23.39 -7.86
N ALA A 309 2.68 -22.20 -8.46
CA ALA A 309 3.94 -21.93 -9.16
C ALA A 309 4.92 -21.07 -8.37
N ASP A 310 4.44 -19.97 -7.79
CA ASP A 310 5.26 -19.01 -7.04
C ASP A 310 4.62 -18.62 -5.69
N GLY A 311 3.57 -19.32 -5.29
CA GLY A 311 2.88 -19.22 -4.01
C GLY A 311 1.61 -20.08 -4.00
N LEU A 312 0.87 -20.05 -2.90
CA LEU A 312 -0.42 -20.75 -2.76
C LEU A 312 -1.54 -19.72 -2.57
N LEU A 313 -2.61 -19.87 -3.33
CA LEU A 313 -3.80 -19.02 -3.23
C LEU A 313 -5.00 -19.83 -2.71
N VAL A 314 -5.67 -19.26 -1.70
CA VAL A 314 -6.89 -19.83 -1.12
C VAL A 314 -8.06 -18.86 -1.28
N GLU A 315 -9.29 -19.34 -1.26
CA GLU A 315 -10.44 -18.44 -1.32
C GLU A 315 -10.55 -17.56 -0.07
N PRO A 316 -10.91 -16.27 -0.23
CA PRO A 316 -11.03 -15.34 0.89
C PRO A 316 -12.05 -15.81 1.93
N GLY A 317 -11.65 -15.82 3.22
CA GLY A 317 -12.52 -16.22 4.32
C GLY A 317 -12.64 -17.74 4.55
N ASP A 318 -12.03 -18.56 3.71
CA ASP A 318 -12.05 -20.03 3.89
C ASP A 318 -10.93 -20.49 4.83
N ALA A 319 -11.28 -20.69 6.10
CA ALA A 319 -10.35 -21.18 7.12
C ALA A 319 -9.92 -22.64 6.88
N ASN A 320 -10.74 -23.47 6.19
CA ASN A 320 -10.39 -24.86 5.89
C ASN A 320 -9.33 -24.90 4.78
N ALA A 321 -9.56 -24.18 3.67
CA ALA A 321 -8.58 -24.07 2.59
C ALA A 321 -7.26 -23.46 3.09
N LEU A 322 -7.34 -22.45 3.96
CA LEU A 322 -6.15 -21.86 4.57
C LEU A 322 -5.41 -22.88 5.47
N ALA A 323 -6.12 -23.66 6.30
CA ALA A 323 -5.53 -24.70 7.11
C ALA A 323 -4.84 -25.77 6.24
N ALA A 324 -5.49 -26.20 5.15
CA ALA A 324 -4.89 -27.16 4.21
C ALA A 324 -3.60 -26.63 3.58
N ALA A 325 -3.59 -25.38 3.11
CA ALA A 325 -2.39 -24.74 2.55
C ALA A 325 -1.25 -24.60 3.59
N LEU A 326 -1.57 -24.20 4.81
CA LEU A 326 -0.62 -24.13 5.94
C LEU A 326 -0.03 -25.49 6.26
N LYS A 327 -0.89 -26.55 6.28
CA LYS A 327 -0.44 -27.94 6.49
C LYS A 327 0.49 -28.41 5.38
N THR A 328 0.18 -28.11 4.11
CA THR A 328 1.04 -28.47 2.96
C THR A 328 2.45 -27.89 3.12
N VAL A 329 2.58 -26.63 3.53
CA VAL A 329 3.88 -25.99 3.78
C VAL A 329 4.56 -26.58 5.00
N HIS A 330 3.82 -26.90 6.07
CA HIS A 330 4.34 -27.51 7.28
C HIS A 330 4.93 -28.90 7.01
N ASP A 331 4.16 -29.77 6.31
CA ASP A 331 4.55 -31.16 6.02
C ASP A 331 5.66 -31.24 4.97
N ASN A 332 5.70 -30.31 4.01
CA ASN A 332 6.63 -30.32 2.88
C ASN A 332 7.38 -28.98 2.72
N PRO A 333 8.20 -28.57 3.70
CA PRO A 333 8.88 -27.27 3.65
C PRO A 333 9.84 -27.15 2.44
N THR A 334 10.46 -28.25 2.01
CA THR A 334 11.33 -28.25 0.81
C THR A 334 10.54 -27.93 -0.45
N ALA A 335 9.36 -28.53 -0.65
CA ALA A 335 8.49 -28.25 -1.79
C ALA A 335 7.96 -26.80 -1.75
N ALA A 336 7.61 -26.31 -0.58
CA ALA A 336 7.21 -24.91 -0.42
C ALA A 336 8.35 -23.95 -0.80
N HIS A 337 9.57 -24.23 -0.33
CA HIS A 337 10.74 -23.41 -0.65
C HIS A 337 11.15 -23.47 -2.12
N SER A 338 10.85 -24.54 -2.85
CA SER A 338 11.15 -24.64 -4.29
C SER A 338 10.38 -23.61 -5.13
N MET A 339 9.28 -23.04 -4.62
CA MET A 339 8.58 -21.91 -5.26
C MET A 339 9.34 -20.59 -5.12
N GLY A 340 10.26 -20.45 -4.16
CA GLY A 340 10.97 -19.21 -3.86
C GLY A 340 11.70 -18.58 -5.05
N PRO A 341 12.51 -19.33 -5.84
CA PRO A 341 13.16 -18.79 -7.03
C PRO A 341 12.18 -18.28 -8.10
N ALA A 342 11.04 -18.93 -8.28
CA ALA A 342 10.01 -18.50 -9.20
C ALA A 342 9.33 -17.21 -8.69
N ALA A 343 8.96 -17.17 -7.40
CA ALA A 343 8.41 -16.00 -6.73
C ALA A 343 9.32 -14.77 -6.88
N ARG A 344 10.62 -14.94 -6.59
CA ARG A 344 11.60 -13.88 -6.76
C ARG A 344 11.66 -13.38 -8.21
N ARG A 345 11.74 -14.27 -9.18
CA ARG A 345 11.77 -13.91 -10.61
C ARG A 345 10.54 -13.12 -11.03
N THR A 346 9.36 -13.50 -10.56
CA THR A 346 8.13 -12.74 -10.80
C THR A 346 8.27 -11.30 -10.31
N VAL A 347 8.81 -11.09 -9.11
CA VAL A 347 8.99 -9.75 -8.54
C VAL A 347 10.11 -8.97 -9.25
N GLU A 348 11.22 -9.60 -9.58
CA GLU A 348 12.32 -8.99 -10.34
C GLU A 348 11.85 -8.41 -11.68
N VAL A 349 11.03 -9.16 -12.42
CA VAL A 349 10.55 -8.77 -13.75
C VAL A 349 9.40 -7.77 -13.68
N ARG A 350 8.46 -7.94 -12.73
CA ARG A 350 7.17 -7.24 -12.77
C ARG A 350 6.99 -6.20 -11.69
N PHE A 351 7.69 -6.31 -10.55
CA PHE A 351 7.44 -5.49 -9.37
C PHE A 351 8.72 -4.89 -8.76
N ASN A 352 9.79 -4.80 -9.55
CA ASN A 352 11.02 -4.13 -9.13
C ASN A 352 10.76 -2.61 -8.95
N ALA A 353 11.16 -2.05 -7.80
CA ALA A 353 10.90 -0.67 -7.44
C ALA A 353 11.50 0.33 -8.44
N GLN A 354 12.74 0.10 -8.92
CA GLN A 354 13.38 0.97 -9.89
C GLN A 354 12.60 1.00 -11.22
N THR A 355 12.20 -0.18 -11.71
CA THR A 355 11.46 -0.30 -12.97
C THR A 355 10.07 0.31 -12.86
N GLN A 356 9.33 0.04 -11.77
CA GLN A 356 7.99 0.60 -11.59
C GLN A 356 8.03 2.11 -11.36
N SER A 357 9.05 2.60 -10.67
CA SER A 357 9.27 4.03 -10.45
C SER A 357 9.57 4.78 -11.77
N ARG A 358 10.47 4.24 -12.62
CA ARG A 358 10.75 4.83 -13.95
C ARG A 358 9.51 4.84 -14.83
N ARG A 359 8.72 3.75 -14.82
CA ARG A 359 7.45 3.69 -15.54
C ARG A 359 6.47 4.76 -15.04
N LEU A 360 6.41 5.00 -13.73
CA LEU A 360 5.61 6.08 -13.17
C LEU A 360 6.11 7.44 -13.66
N GLU A 361 7.43 7.68 -13.68
CA GLU A 361 8.01 8.91 -14.20
C GLU A 361 7.66 9.14 -15.67
N ASP A 362 7.74 8.10 -16.52
CA ASP A 362 7.31 8.17 -17.94
C ASP A 362 5.84 8.56 -18.07
N LEU A 363 4.96 7.97 -17.26
CA LEU A 363 3.55 8.33 -17.23
C LEU A 363 3.33 9.80 -16.85
N LEU A 364 4.02 10.29 -15.82
CA LEU A 364 3.91 11.68 -15.37
C LEU A 364 4.47 12.65 -16.42
N LEU A 365 5.59 12.33 -17.07
CA LEU A 365 6.15 13.10 -18.18
C LEU A 365 5.18 13.21 -19.34
N SER A 366 4.55 12.08 -19.74
CA SER A 366 3.58 12.08 -20.83
C SER A 366 2.38 12.99 -20.57
N VAL A 367 2.00 13.18 -19.30
CA VAL A 367 0.93 14.11 -18.92
C VAL A 367 1.38 15.57 -19.05
N VAL A 368 2.64 15.86 -18.73
CA VAL A 368 3.22 17.21 -18.86
C VAL A 368 3.40 17.61 -20.33
N GLU A 369 3.87 16.68 -21.16
CA GLU A 369 4.19 16.92 -22.59
C GLU A 369 2.95 17.04 -23.49
N LYS A 370 1.84 16.38 -23.12
CA LYS A 370 0.56 16.47 -23.86
C LYS A 370 -0.17 17.82 -23.66
N ARG A 371 0.39 18.74 -22.91
CA ARG A 371 -0.17 20.09 -22.78
C ARG A 371 0.21 20.91 -24.01
N PRO A 372 -0.80 21.53 -24.67
CA PRO A 372 -0.55 22.48 -25.76
C PRO A 372 0.15 23.74 -25.27
#